data_d535d10784c368ff727b680a092d07d8
#
_entry.id   d535d10784c368ff727b680a092d07d8
#
_cell.length_a   1.000
_cell.length_b   1.000
_cell.length_c   1.000
_cell.angle_alpha   90.00
_cell.angle_beta   90.00
_cell.angle_gamma   90.00
#
_symmetry.space_group_name_H-M   'P 1'
#
loop_
_entity.id
_entity.type
_entity.pdbx_description
1 polymer ?
#
loop_
_entity_poly.entity_id
_entity_poly.type
_entity_poly.pdbx_seq_one_letter_code
_entity_poly.pdbx_strand_id
1 'polypeptide(L)'
;MSILSAILQGILQGLTEFLPVSSSGHLSLYQYFTGINSESSVTFSVMLHLGTLLAVIIAFRGPVWQLLREFFLLFADLFRGRLFKQKATPYRRMLYLLILSCVPLLLVLPLQDLITSVSADNDILVEGICFLITSALLFLADRAPRGHRDASTMKGKHALAIGVAQLFATLPGISRSGSTISVGQLCGLERSYAVSYSFILGLPAVLAAGILDLHDAATAGIGIEWGTALIGMAAALIFGLLAIRLVNYLIKSDKFRIFAIYTLVLGSVVVILGIVEKITCLLYTSDAADDLIGVD
;
A
#
# COMPACT_ATOMS: atom_id res chain seq x y z
N MET A 1 -7.72 -20.50 10.66
CA MET A 1 -7.63 -19.16 11.34
C MET A 1 -8.89 -18.91 12.17
N SER A 2 -8.81 -18.21 13.34
CA SER A 2 -10.03 -17.87 14.10
C SER A 2 -10.82 -16.73 13.46
N ILE A 3 -12.15 -16.73 13.64
CA ILE A 3 -13.05 -15.67 13.15
C ILE A 3 -12.63 -14.30 13.73
N LEU A 4 -12.24 -14.26 15.01
CA LEU A 4 -11.79 -13.03 15.65
C LEU A 4 -10.54 -12.48 14.98
N SER A 5 -9.54 -13.33 14.69
CA SER A 5 -8.32 -12.92 13.96
C SER A 5 -8.65 -12.40 12.56
N ALA A 6 -9.59 -13.05 11.85
CA ALA A 6 -10.03 -12.59 10.53
C ALA A 6 -10.66 -11.18 10.58
N ILE A 7 -11.50 -10.92 11.58
CA ILE A 7 -12.13 -9.60 11.80
C ILE A 7 -11.07 -8.56 12.14
N LEU A 8 -10.16 -8.86 13.07
CA LEU A 8 -9.10 -7.92 13.48
C LEU A 8 -8.16 -7.55 12.33
N GLN A 9 -7.71 -8.53 11.55
CA GLN A 9 -6.91 -8.27 10.37
C GLN A 9 -7.68 -7.51 9.30
N GLY A 10 -8.98 -7.81 9.11
CA GLY A 10 -9.85 -7.05 8.21
C GLY A 10 -10.02 -5.58 8.62
N ILE A 11 -10.22 -5.31 9.92
CA ILE A 11 -10.27 -3.95 10.46
C ILE A 11 -8.92 -3.25 10.24
N LEU A 12 -7.83 -3.91 10.60
CA LEU A 12 -6.48 -3.37 10.46
C LEU A 12 -6.19 -3.03 9.01
N GLN A 13 -6.41 -3.96 8.08
CA GLN A 13 -6.23 -3.74 6.63
C GLN A 13 -7.10 -2.59 6.14
N GLY A 14 -8.41 -2.62 6.44
CA GLY A 14 -9.35 -1.60 5.98
C GLY A 14 -8.98 -0.20 6.42
N LEU A 15 -8.55 -0.03 7.67
CA LEU A 15 -8.11 1.27 8.18
C LEU A 15 -6.79 1.69 7.56
N THR A 16 -5.77 0.84 7.62
CA THR A 16 -4.39 1.23 7.30
C THR A 16 -4.07 1.26 5.82
N GLU A 17 -4.90 0.66 4.95
CA GLU A 17 -4.74 0.71 3.50
C GLU A 17 -4.90 2.14 2.95
N PHE A 18 -5.82 2.91 3.50
CA PHE A 18 -6.13 4.27 3.05
C PHE A 18 -5.48 5.34 3.90
N LEU A 19 -5.37 5.09 5.20
CA LEU A 19 -4.56 5.94 6.06
C LEU A 19 -3.09 5.85 5.57
N PRO A 20 -2.37 6.96 5.50
CA PRO A 20 -1.00 6.95 4.98
C PRO A 20 0.01 6.42 6.02
N VAL A 21 -0.24 5.20 6.52
CA VAL A 21 0.50 4.60 7.65
C VAL A 21 1.04 3.18 7.39
N SER A 22 0.87 2.65 6.18
CA SER A 22 1.30 1.31 5.72
C SER A 22 0.50 0.13 6.29
N SER A 23 -0.39 -0.42 5.48
CA SER A 23 -1.17 -1.63 5.82
C SER A 23 -0.29 -2.87 5.93
N SER A 24 0.64 -3.07 4.98
CA SER A 24 1.56 -4.20 5.00
C SER A 24 2.42 -4.24 6.26
N GLY A 25 3.00 -3.10 6.66
CA GLY A 25 3.78 -3.04 7.90
C GLY A 25 2.95 -3.34 9.15
N HIS A 26 1.70 -2.87 9.22
CA HIS A 26 0.83 -3.18 10.36
C HIS A 26 0.41 -4.65 10.39
N LEU A 27 0.13 -5.26 9.24
CA LEU A 27 -0.19 -6.69 9.16
C LEU A 27 1.03 -7.54 9.51
N SER A 28 2.24 -7.17 9.04
CA SER A 28 3.49 -7.83 9.41
C SER A 28 3.70 -7.80 10.92
N LEU A 29 3.55 -6.63 11.57
CA LEU A 29 3.64 -6.52 13.03
C LEU A 29 2.57 -7.36 13.74
N TYR A 30 1.32 -7.35 13.25
CA TYR A 30 0.26 -8.16 13.84
C TYR A 30 0.61 -9.66 13.77
N GLN A 31 1.08 -10.14 12.63
CA GLN A 31 1.48 -11.54 12.42
C GLN A 31 2.67 -11.90 13.29
N TYR A 32 3.67 -11.04 13.36
CA TYR A 32 4.85 -11.22 14.21
C TYR A 32 4.48 -11.40 15.70
N PHE A 33 3.69 -10.48 16.27
CA PHE A 33 3.32 -10.55 17.68
C PHE A 33 2.30 -11.63 18.01
N THR A 34 1.55 -12.14 17.05
CA THR A 34 0.55 -13.20 17.26
C THR A 34 1.05 -14.59 16.89
N GLY A 35 2.24 -14.71 16.29
CA GLY A 35 2.81 -15.98 15.86
C GLY A 35 2.00 -16.67 14.74
N ILE A 36 1.23 -15.90 13.95
CA ILE A 36 0.44 -16.43 12.85
C ILE A 36 1.36 -16.64 11.64
N ASN A 37 1.55 -17.91 11.25
CA ASN A 37 2.41 -18.28 10.13
C ASN A 37 1.89 -17.76 8.78
N SER A 38 2.81 -17.31 7.94
CA SER A 38 2.55 -16.61 6.68
C SER A 38 1.92 -17.45 5.57
N GLU A 39 2.09 -18.78 5.54
CA GLU A 39 1.66 -19.62 4.41
C GLU A 39 0.14 -19.66 4.19
N SER A 40 -0.65 -19.70 5.26
CA SER A 40 -2.13 -19.57 5.16
C SER A 40 -2.58 -18.11 5.01
N SER A 41 -1.69 -17.14 5.18
CA SER A 41 -1.99 -15.74 5.21
C SER A 41 -1.98 -15.07 3.83
N VAL A 42 -1.27 -15.60 2.82
CA VAL A 42 -1.18 -14.98 1.49
C VAL A 42 -2.57 -14.88 0.85
N THR A 43 -3.28 -15.99 0.73
CA THR A 43 -4.63 -16.04 0.13
C THR A 43 -5.62 -15.20 0.94
N PHE A 44 -5.49 -15.22 2.26
CA PHE A 44 -6.32 -14.40 3.14
C PHE A 44 -6.01 -12.91 2.96
N SER A 45 -4.74 -12.52 2.85
CA SER A 45 -4.32 -11.14 2.58
C SER A 45 -4.89 -10.61 1.27
N VAL A 46 -4.91 -11.43 0.21
CA VAL A 46 -5.55 -11.08 -1.07
C VAL A 46 -7.03 -10.75 -0.86
N MET A 47 -7.76 -11.57 -0.08
CA MET A 47 -9.17 -11.31 0.20
C MET A 47 -9.38 -10.01 0.96
N LEU A 48 -8.49 -9.66 1.89
CA LEU A 48 -8.51 -8.37 2.58
C LEU A 48 -8.32 -7.20 1.60
N HIS A 49 -7.34 -7.32 0.67
CA HIS A 49 -7.10 -6.34 -0.37
C HIS A 49 -8.28 -6.20 -1.35
N LEU A 50 -8.97 -7.30 -1.69
CA LEU A 50 -10.22 -7.23 -2.46
C LEU A 50 -11.32 -6.47 -1.72
N GLY A 51 -11.41 -6.62 -0.41
CA GLY A 51 -12.32 -5.83 0.43
C GLY A 51 -12.03 -4.33 0.34
N THR A 52 -10.77 -3.92 0.46
CA THR A 52 -10.37 -2.51 0.32
C THR A 52 -10.51 -2.00 -1.12
N LEU A 53 -10.26 -2.83 -2.12
CA LEU A 53 -10.49 -2.50 -3.52
C LEU A 53 -11.97 -2.18 -3.78
N LEU A 54 -12.90 -2.98 -3.25
CA LEU A 54 -14.33 -2.70 -3.31
C LEU A 54 -14.68 -1.40 -2.60
N ALA A 55 -14.01 -1.07 -1.48
CA ALA A 55 -14.20 0.21 -0.80
C ALA A 55 -13.87 1.40 -1.69
N VAL A 56 -12.75 1.35 -2.45
CA VAL A 56 -12.39 2.40 -3.43
C VAL A 56 -13.43 2.50 -4.55
N ILE A 57 -13.83 1.36 -5.12
CA ILE A 57 -14.83 1.33 -6.20
C ILE A 57 -16.14 1.98 -5.74
N ILE A 58 -16.61 1.68 -4.52
CA ILE A 58 -17.85 2.25 -3.97
C ILE A 58 -17.66 3.75 -3.67
N ALA A 59 -16.56 4.13 -3.01
CA ALA A 59 -16.30 5.52 -2.62
C ALA A 59 -16.12 6.45 -3.83
N PHE A 60 -15.45 5.95 -4.88
CA PHE A 60 -15.12 6.71 -6.10
C PHE A 60 -15.89 6.19 -7.33
N ARG A 61 -17.10 5.64 -7.14
CA ARG A 61 -17.92 5.03 -8.20
C ARG A 61 -18.06 5.89 -9.46
N GLY A 62 -18.23 7.21 -9.31
CA GLY A 62 -18.37 8.12 -10.44
C GLY A 62 -17.08 8.23 -11.27
N PRO A 63 -15.96 8.67 -10.70
CA PRO A 63 -14.66 8.67 -11.36
C PRO A 63 -14.24 7.31 -11.91
N VAL A 64 -14.41 6.23 -11.16
CA VAL A 64 -14.06 4.85 -11.60
C VAL A 64 -14.88 4.46 -12.84
N TRP A 65 -16.19 4.72 -12.85
CA TRP A 65 -17.03 4.44 -14.00
C TRP A 65 -16.59 5.22 -15.25
N GLN A 66 -16.28 6.52 -15.09
CA GLN A 66 -15.80 7.34 -16.19
C GLN A 66 -14.43 6.88 -16.72
N LEU A 67 -13.52 6.45 -15.82
CA LEU A 67 -12.23 5.88 -16.22
C LEU A 67 -12.40 4.56 -16.97
N LEU A 68 -13.27 3.66 -16.51
CA LEU A 68 -13.60 2.42 -17.21
C LEU A 68 -14.17 2.70 -18.60
N ARG A 69 -15.11 3.65 -18.71
CA ARG A 69 -15.65 4.07 -20.00
C ARG A 69 -14.57 4.60 -20.93
N GLU A 70 -13.70 5.48 -20.43
CA GLU A 70 -12.60 6.03 -21.24
C GLU A 70 -11.58 4.96 -21.63
N PHE A 71 -11.34 3.95 -20.77
CA PHE A 71 -10.49 2.80 -21.08
C PHE A 71 -11.03 2.03 -22.28
N PHE A 72 -12.31 1.65 -22.30
CA PHE A 72 -12.91 0.96 -23.44
C PHE A 72 -12.98 1.84 -24.70
N LEU A 73 -13.24 3.15 -24.55
CA LEU A 73 -13.20 4.09 -25.66
C LEU A 73 -11.80 4.24 -26.24
N LEU A 74 -10.74 4.18 -25.38
CA LEU A 74 -9.36 4.22 -25.81
C LEU A 74 -9.04 3.03 -26.73
N PHE A 75 -9.45 1.81 -26.33
CA PHE A 75 -9.31 0.62 -27.18
C PHE A 75 -10.07 0.78 -28.50
N ALA A 76 -11.33 1.24 -28.47
CA ALA A 76 -12.11 1.47 -29.67
C ALA A 76 -11.45 2.51 -30.61
N ASP A 77 -10.89 3.58 -30.05
CA ASP A 77 -10.19 4.62 -30.82
C ASP A 77 -8.85 4.10 -31.39
N LEU A 78 -8.15 3.21 -30.68
CA LEU A 78 -6.95 2.55 -31.17
C LEU A 78 -7.24 1.75 -32.44
N PHE A 79 -8.25 0.88 -32.41
CA PHE A 79 -8.66 0.07 -33.57
C PHE A 79 -9.23 0.91 -34.73
N ARG A 80 -9.78 2.09 -34.44
CA ARG A 80 -10.30 3.02 -35.46
C ARG A 80 -9.28 4.02 -35.98
N GLY A 81 -8.02 3.99 -35.52
CA GLY A 81 -6.97 4.93 -35.92
C GLY A 81 -7.25 6.39 -35.52
N ARG A 82 -8.05 6.60 -34.46
CA ARG A 82 -8.49 7.93 -34.01
C ARG A 82 -7.81 8.39 -32.69
N LEU A 83 -6.87 7.63 -32.16
CA LEU A 83 -6.25 7.80 -30.84
C LEU A 83 -5.72 9.23 -30.61
N PHE A 84 -5.13 9.85 -31.64
CA PHE A 84 -4.53 11.19 -31.56
C PHE A 84 -5.37 12.30 -32.20
N LYS A 85 -6.57 11.96 -32.72
CA LYS A 85 -7.41 12.92 -33.43
C LYS A 85 -8.43 13.66 -32.57
N GLN A 86 -8.67 13.15 -31.34
CA GLN A 86 -9.65 13.76 -30.43
C GLN A 86 -8.95 14.46 -29.26
N LYS A 87 -9.51 15.60 -28.83
CA LYS A 87 -9.07 16.26 -27.60
C LYS A 87 -9.38 15.34 -26.40
N ALA A 88 -8.38 15.06 -25.58
CA ALA A 88 -8.54 14.21 -24.40
C ALA A 88 -9.48 14.88 -23.39
N THR A 89 -10.50 14.17 -22.94
CA THR A 89 -11.34 14.57 -21.82
C THR A 89 -10.49 14.60 -20.53
N PRO A 90 -10.91 15.28 -19.46
CA PRO A 90 -10.19 15.24 -18.17
C PRO A 90 -10.00 13.81 -17.66
N TYR A 91 -10.99 12.93 -17.82
CA TYR A 91 -10.88 11.51 -17.41
C TYR A 91 -9.95 10.71 -18.32
N ARG A 92 -9.95 10.94 -19.65
CA ARG A 92 -8.98 10.32 -20.56
C ARG A 92 -7.56 10.74 -20.24
N ARG A 93 -7.36 12.01 -19.93
CA ARG A 93 -6.05 12.53 -19.48
C ARG A 93 -5.64 11.90 -18.15
N MET A 94 -6.55 11.80 -17.18
CA MET A 94 -6.31 11.10 -15.92
C MET A 94 -5.94 9.63 -16.16
N LEU A 95 -6.62 8.94 -17.08
CA LEU A 95 -6.30 7.56 -17.44
C LEU A 95 -4.87 7.43 -17.97
N TYR A 96 -4.42 8.31 -18.87
CA TYR A 96 -3.04 8.30 -19.37
C TYR A 96 -2.03 8.53 -18.25
N LEU A 97 -2.31 9.45 -17.32
CA LEU A 97 -1.45 9.72 -16.18
C LEU A 97 -1.38 8.53 -15.21
N LEU A 98 -2.51 7.85 -14.96
CA LEU A 98 -2.57 6.63 -14.15
C LEU A 98 -1.76 5.50 -14.78
N ILE A 99 -1.93 5.25 -16.09
CA ILE A 99 -1.13 4.25 -16.83
C ILE A 99 0.35 4.59 -16.71
N LEU A 100 0.74 5.85 -16.90
CA LEU A 100 2.12 6.30 -16.79
C LEU A 100 2.68 6.14 -15.37
N SER A 101 1.83 6.33 -14.33
CA SER A 101 2.22 6.08 -12.94
C SER A 101 2.37 4.58 -12.62
N CYS A 102 1.74 3.70 -13.39
CA CYS A 102 1.93 2.25 -13.23
C CYS A 102 3.22 1.74 -13.93
N VAL A 103 3.79 2.48 -14.89
CA VAL A 103 4.99 2.03 -15.63
C VAL A 103 6.15 1.67 -14.70
N PRO A 104 6.53 2.46 -13.68
CA PRO A 104 7.62 2.09 -12.78
C PRO A 104 7.38 0.78 -12.02
N LEU A 105 6.11 0.38 -11.77
CA LEU A 105 5.81 -0.88 -11.10
C LEU A 105 6.21 -2.12 -11.91
N LEU A 106 6.39 -2.00 -13.22
CA LEU A 106 6.89 -3.10 -14.04
C LEU A 106 8.30 -3.54 -13.62
N LEU A 107 9.06 -2.66 -12.95
CA LEU A 107 10.36 -2.99 -12.36
C LEU A 107 10.25 -3.89 -11.13
N VAL A 108 9.06 -4.06 -10.53
CA VAL A 108 8.85 -5.03 -9.43
C VAL A 108 9.09 -6.45 -9.92
N LEU A 109 8.69 -6.78 -11.15
CA LEU A 109 8.82 -8.13 -11.70
C LEU A 109 10.27 -8.66 -11.66
N PRO A 110 11.29 -7.95 -12.18
CA PRO A 110 12.67 -8.41 -12.08
C PRO A 110 13.29 -8.23 -10.68
N LEU A 111 12.66 -7.47 -9.78
CA LEU A 111 13.13 -7.22 -8.41
C LEU A 111 12.37 -8.04 -7.36
N GLN A 112 11.46 -8.92 -7.79
CA GLN A 112 10.58 -9.67 -6.88
C GLN A 112 11.37 -10.50 -5.87
N ASP A 113 12.41 -11.22 -6.30
CA ASP A 113 13.23 -12.04 -5.40
C ASP A 113 13.94 -11.19 -4.34
N LEU A 114 14.44 -10.00 -4.72
CA LEU A 114 15.05 -9.06 -3.80
C LEU A 114 14.04 -8.51 -2.79
N ILE A 115 12.85 -8.13 -3.25
CA ILE A 115 11.78 -7.62 -2.39
C ILE A 115 11.34 -8.71 -1.41
N THR A 116 11.17 -9.95 -1.90
CA THR A 116 10.77 -11.08 -1.08
C THR A 116 11.84 -11.41 -0.04
N SER A 117 13.13 -11.39 -0.40
CA SER A 117 14.23 -11.66 0.55
C SER A 117 14.30 -10.63 1.67
N VAL A 118 13.98 -9.37 1.39
CA VAL A 118 13.91 -8.29 2.40
C VAL A 118 12.66 -8.41 3.28
N SER A 119 11.59 -9.04 2.76
CA SER A 119 10.31 -9.18 3.46
C SER A 119 10.19 -10.49 4.24
N ALA A 120 11.05 -11.48 3.96
CA ALA A 120 10.94 -12.84 4.47
C ALA A 120 11.76 -13.09 5.76
N ASP A 121 12.60 -12.15 6.16
CA ASP A 121 13.28 -12.23 7.45
C ASP A 121 12.25 -11.98 8.57
N ASN A 122 12.25 -12.84 9.57
CA ASN A 122 11.39 -12.72 10.77
C ASN A 122 11.83 -11.54 11.68
N ASP A 123 12.19 -10.41 11.07
CA ASP A 123 12.76 -9.24 11.71
C ASP A 123 11.89 -8.01 11.41
N ILE A 124 11.40 -7.38 12.47
CA ILE A 124 10.58 -6.17 12.37
C ILE A 124 11.38 -4.87 12.17
N LEU A 125 12.71 -4.95 12.13
CA LEU A 125 13.57 -3.76 12.03
C LEU A 125 13.40 -3.04 10.70
N VAL A 126 13.26 -3.80 9.62
CA VAL A 126 13.06 -3.25 8.27
C VAL A 126 11.74 -2.49 8.20
N GLU A 127 10.64 -3.06 8.71
CA GLU A 127 9.35 -2.39 8.80
C GLU A 127 9.44 -1.10 9.62
N GLY A 128 10.16 -1.13 10.74
CA GLY A 128 10.40 0.04 11.57
C GLY A 128 11.08 1.18 10.82
N ILE A 129 12.17 0.88 10.08
CA ILE A 129 12.87 1.84 9.23
C ILE A 129 11.93 2.36 8.13
N CYS A 130 11.16 1.49 7.51
CA CYS A 130 10.20 1.86 6.45
C CYS A 130 9.07 2.77 6.99
N PHE A 131 8.60 2.57 8.23
CA PHE A 131 7.68 3.51 8.90
C PHE A 131 8.33 4.89 9.09
N LEU A 132 9.62 4.95 9.47
CA LEU A 132 10.34 6.22 9.62
C LEU A 132 10.50 6.94 8.26
N ILE A 133 10.78 6.21 7.18
CA ILE A 133 10.81 6.77 5.81
C ILE A 133 9.44 7.32 5.43
N THR A 134 8.37 6.58 5.70
CA THR A 134 6.99 7.03 5.50
C THR A 134 6.71 8.32 6.28
N SER A 135 7.11 8.38 7.55
CA SER A 135 6.99 9.58 8.38
C SER A 135 7.70 10.79 7.77
N ALA A 136 8.94 10.61 7.33
CA ALA A 136 9.72 11.68 6.70
C ALA A 136 9.02 12.24 5.45
N LEU A 137 8.51 11.35 4.57
CA LEU A 137 7.76 11.76 3.38
C LEU A 137 6.49 12.54 3.73
N LEU A 138 5.75 12.09 4.75
CA LEU A 138 4.54 12.76 5.22
C LEU A 138 4.84 14.15 5.81
N PHE A 139 5.93 14.31 6.59
CA PHE A 139 6.35 15.60 7.10
C PHE A 139 6.79 16.56 5.98
N LEU A 140 7.48 16.05 4.96
CA LEU A 140 7.85 16.86 3.79
C LEU A 140 6.61 17.33 3.03
N ALA A 141 5.63 16.46 2.82
CA ALA A 141 4.38 16.80 2.15
C ALA A 141 3.53 17.79 2.95
N ASP A 142 3.48 17.65 4.28
CA ASP A 142 2.74 18.56 5.16
C ASP A 142 3.27 19.99 5.08
N ARG A 143 4.60 20.15 4.91
CA ARG A 143 5.27 21.44 4.75
C ARG A 143 5.23 22.00 3.32
N ALA A 144 4.80 21.19 2.34
CA ALA A 144 4.73 21.64 0.95
C ALA A 144 3.70 22.77 0.78
N PRO A 145 3.97 23.77 -0.08
CA PRO A 145 2.98 24.78 -0.44
C PRO A 145 1.71 24.13 -0.98
N ARG A 146 0.56 24.74 -0.73
CA ARG A 146 -0.71 24.25 -1.27
C ARG A 146 -0.67 24.22 -2.79
N GLY A 147 -0.78 23.03 -3.37
CA GLY A 147 -0.84 22.84 -4.81
C GLY A 147 -2.25 23.10 -5.36
N HIS A 148 -2.30 23.39 -6.68
CA HIS A 148 -3.56 23.66 -7.40
C HIS A 148 -3.69 22.78 -8.65
N ARG A 149 -2.79 21.80 -8.84
CA ARG A 149 -2.82 20.92 -10.02
C ARG A 149 -3.85 19.83 -9.86
N ASP A 150 -4.59 19.61 -10.95
CA ASP A 150 -5.58 18.58 -11.13
C ASP A 150 -5.25 17.74 -12.39
N ALA A 151 -6.19 16.91 -12.87
CA ALA A 151 -6.03 16.10 -14.07
C ALA A 151 -5.71 16.95 -15.32
N SER A 152 -6.18 18.20 -15.39
CA SER A 152 -5.99 19.06 -16.56
C SER A 152 -4.61 19.72 -16.61
N THR A 153 -3.99 19.94 -15.46
CA THR A 153 -2.74 20.70 -15.31
C THR A 153 -1.55 19.84 -14.87
N MET A 154 -1.80 18.63 -14.38
CA MET A 154 -0.78 17.65 -14.05
C MET A 154 0.00 17.22 -15.30
N LYS A 155 1.34 17.13 -15.22
CA LYS A 155 2.22 16.73 -16.32
C LYS A 155 2.68 15.28 -16.15
N GLY A 156 3.07 14.61 -17.24
CA GLY A 156 3.56 13.23 -17.22
C GLY A 156 4.73 13.00 -16.25
N LYS A 157 5.65 13.96 -16.11
CA LYS A 157 6.75 13.87 -15.13
C LYS A 157 6.25 13.73 -13.68
N HIS A 158 5.11 14.36 -13.34
CA HIS A 158 4.52 14.22 -12.01
C HIS A 158 3.91 12.83 -11.82
N ALA A 159 3.28 12.28 -12.86
CA ALA A 159 2.78 10.91 -12.85
C ALA A 159 3.91 9.89 -12.67
N LEU A 160 5.03 10.07 -13.40
CA LEU A 160 6.21 9.22 -13.23
C LEU A 160 6.79 9.33 -11.83
N ALA A 161 6.91 10.54 -11.26
CA ALA A 161 7.40 10.72 -9.89
C ALA A 161 6.52 9.99 -8.86
N ILE A 162 5.18 10.08 -9.00
CA ILE A 162 4.24 9.34 -8.15
C ILE A 162 4.39 7.82 -8.37
N GLY A 163 4.59 7.37 -9.62
CA GLY A 163 4.82 5.96 -9.95
C GLY A 163 6.13 5.42 -9.36
N VAL A 164 7.20 6.22 -9.36
CA VAL A 164 8.46 5.85 -8.69
C VAL A 164 8.26 5.75 -7.18
N ALA A 165 7.53 6.68 -6.57
CA ALA A 165 7.17 6.58 -5.15
C ALA A 165 6.35 5.32 -4.85
N GLN A 166 5.45 4.92 -5.75
CA GLN A 166 4.68 3.69 -5.63
C GLN A 166 5.57 2.44 -5.77
N LEU A 167 6.60 2.46 -6.63
CA LEU A 167 7.57 1.37 -6.73
C LEU A 167 8.30 1.14 -5.40
N PHE A 168 8.83 2.18 -4.77
CA PHE A 168 9.47 2.04 -3.44
C PHE A 168 8.50 1.59 -2.36
N ALA A 169 7.21 1.90 -2.50
CA ALA A 169 6.18 1.48 -1.56
C ALA A 169 5.71 0.01 -1.73
N THR A 170 6.40 -0.79 -2.54
CA THR A 170 6.26 -2.25 -2.52
C THR A 170 7.02 -2.89 -1.35
N LEU A 171 7.96 -2.16 -0.73
CA LEU A 171 8.63 -2.61 0.49
C LEU A 171 7.66 -2.55 1.68
N PRO A 172 7.59 -3.62 2.51
CA PRO A 172 6.73 -3.65 3.69
C PRO A 172 7.13 -2.53 4.66
N GLY A 173 6.13 -1.86 5.26
CA GLY A 173 6.36 -0.70 6.12
C GLY A 173 6.37 0.65 5.39
N ILE A 174 6.69 0.72 4.08
CA ILE A 174 6.48 1.94 3.30
C ILE A 174 5.00 2.03 2.90
N SER A 175 4.35 3.12 3.33
CA SER A 175 2.95 3.35 2.97
C SER A 175 2.80 3.71 1.49
N ARG A 176 2.09 2.89 0.71
CA ARG A 176 1.78 3.18 -0.70
C ARG A 176 0.95 4.47 -0.81
N SER A 177 -0.15 4.58 -0.05
CA SER A 177 -0.99 5.79 -0.01
C SER A 177 -0.19 7.00 0.51
N GLY A 178 0.59 6.81 1.58
CA GLY A 178 1.46 7.85 2.13
C GLY A 178 2.47 8.39 1.12
N SER A 179 3.17 7.51 0.41
CA SER A 179 4.18 7.89 -0.58
C SER A 179 3.57 8.60 -1.78
N THR A 180 2.51 8.03 -2.38
CA THR A 180 1.90 8.58 -3.59
C THR A 180 1.16 9.89 -3.33
N ILE A 181 0.49 10.05 -2.18
CA ILE A 181 -0.13 11.31 -1.77
C ILE A 181 0.94 12.36 -1.51
N SER A 182 1.99 12.01 -0.75
CA SER A 182 3.09 12.93 -0.40
C SER A 182 3.80 13.45 -1.64
N VAL A 183 4.23 12.55 -2.54
CA VAL A 183 4.90 12.95 -3.79
C VAL A 183 3.94 13.72 -4.70
N GLY A 184 2.66 13.38 -4.74
CA GLY A 184 1.64 14.15 -5.43
C GLY A 184 1.56 15.59 -4.93
N GLN A 185 1.52 15.81 -3.61
CA GLN A 185 1.52 17.14 -3.00
C GLN A 185 2.82 17.91 -3.28
N LEU A 186 3.99 17.26 -3.15
CA LEU A 186 5.29 17.83 -3.51
C LEU A 186 5.37 18.21 -4.99
N CYS A 187 4.69 17.50 -5.87
CA CYS A 187 4.53 17.85 -7.28
C CYS A 187 3.52 19.00 -7.50
N GLY A 188 2.91 19.53 -6.44
CA GLY A 188 1.96 20.64 -6.48
C GLY A 188 0.55 20.24 -6.91
N LEU A 189 0.15 18.97 -6.70
CA LEU A 189 -1.25 18.55 -6.84
C LEU A 189 -2.09 19.19 -5.72
N GLU A 190 -3.32 19.52 -6.05
CA GLU A 190 -4.34 19.88 -5.07
C GLU A 190 -4.54 18.69 -4.10
N ARG A 191 -4.63 18.97 -2.79
CA ARG A 191 -4.57 17.94 -1.75
C ARG A 191 -5.67 16.87 -1.90
N SER A 192 -6.91 17.28 -2.18
CA SER A 192 -8.01 16.33 -2.37
C SER A 192 -7.84 15.54 -3.67
N TYR A 193 -7.27 16.17 -4.71
CA TYR A 193 -6.95 15.48 -5.95
C TYR A 193 -5.81 14.46 -5.77
N ALA A 194 -4.76 14.80 -5.01
CA ALA A 194 -3.67 13.88 -4.71
C ALA A 194 -4.18 12.61 -4.00
N VAL A 195 -5.11 12.73 -3.04
CA VAL A 195 -5.75 11.59 -2.38
C VAL A 195 -6.57 10.77 -3.35
N SER A 196 -7.46 11.39 -4.10
CA SER A 196 -8.32 10.69 -5.06
C SER A 196 -7.48 9.97 -6.12
N TYR A 197 -6.44 10.64 -6.64
CA TYR A 197 -5.50 10.08 -7.61
C TYR A 197 -4.76 8.86 -7.04
N SER A 198 -4.22 8.98 -5.81
CA SER A 198 -3.52 7.90 -5.12
C SER A 198 -4.42 6.66 -4.91
N PHE A 199 -5.65 6.85 -4.45
CA PHE A 199 -6.55 5.73 -4.18
C PHE A 199 -7.00 5.04 -5.47
N ILE A 200 -7.30 5.80 -6.53
CA ILE A 200 -7.64 5.23 -7.84
C ILE A 200 -6.42 4.54 -8.48
N LEU A 201 -5.22 5.11 -8.32
CA LEU A 201 -3.96 4.50 -8.78
C LEU A 201 -3.70 3.15 -8.11
N GLY A 202 -4.16 2.96 -6.87
CA GLY A 202 -4.07 1.69 -6.17
C GLY A 202 -4.90 0.57 -6.79
N LEU A 203 -6.00 0.88 -7.51
CA LEU A 203 -6.87 -0.15 -8.07
C LEU A 203 -6.14 -1.11 -9.03
N PRO A 204 -5.45 -0.65 -10.09
CA PRO A 204 -4.73 -1.55 -10.97
C PRO A 204 -3.56 -2.27 -10.28
N ALA A 205 -2.88 -1.62 -9.34
CA ALA A 205 -1.78 -2.22 -8.61
C ALA A 205 -2.24 -3.38 -7.71
N VAL A 206 -3.29 -3.16 -6.90
CA VAL A 206 -3.86 -4.19 -6.02
C VAL A 206 -4.49 -5.33 -6.81
N LEU A 207 -5.16 -5.03 -7.93
CA LEU A 207 -5.71 -6.07 -8.81
C LEU A 207 -4.61 -6.94 -9.41
N ALA A 208 -3.52 -6.33 -9.92
CA ALA A 208 -2.42 -7.07 -10.51
C ALA A 208 -1.73 -7.96 -9.48
N ALA A 209 -1.40 -7.42 -8.30
CA ALA A 209 -0.82 -8.19 -7.20
C ALA A 209 -1.73 -9.34 -6.77
N GLY A 210 -3.03 -9.06 -6.55
CA GLY A 210 -3.98 -10.09 -6.14
C GLY A 210 -4.16 -11.22 -7.16
N ILE A 211 -4.08 -10.93 -8.47
CA ILE A 211 -4.12 -11.97 -9.52
C ILE A 211 -2.87 -12.85 -9.46
N LEU A 212 -1.68 -12.26 -9.28
CA LEU A 212 -0.43 -12.99 -9.15
C LEU A 212 -0.44 -13.87 -7.91
N ASP A 213 -0.78 -13.32 -6.75
CA ASP A 213 -0.84 -14.06 -5.48
C ASP A 213 -1.85 -15.21 -5.53
N LEU A 214 -3.03 -15.01 -6.14
CA LEU A 214 -4.01 -16.09 -6.34
C LEU A 214 -3.51 -17.15 -7.30
N HIS A 215 -2.79 -16.79 -8.34
CA HIS A 215 -2.18 -17.74 -9.26
C HIS A 215 -1.13 -18.59 -8.53
N ASP A 216 -0.26 -17.96 -7.74
CA ASP A 216 0.80 -18.64 -6.99
C ASP A 216 0.21 -19.56 -5.91
N ALA A 217 -0.82 -19.10 -5.19
CA ALA A 217 -1.56 -19.93 -4.22
C ALA A 217 -2.23 -21.14 -4.89
N ALA A 218 -2.82 -20.97 -6.06
CA ALA A 218 -3.46 -22.06 -6.81
C ALA A 218 -2.43 -23.09 -7.30
N THR A 219 -1.26 -22.65 -7.77
CA THR A 219 -0.18 -23.55 -8.20
C THR A 219 0.46 -24.30 -7.04
N ALA A 220 0.52 -23.68 -5.86
CA ALA A 220 0.98 -24.30 -4.61
C ALA A 220 -0.06 -25.21 -3.95
N GLY A 221 -1.28 -25.31 -4.49
CA GLY A 221 -2.36 -26.12 -3.93
C GLY A 221 -2.93 -25.59 -2.61
N ILE A 222 -2.73 -24.32 -2.31
CA ILE A 222 -3.22 -23.67 -1.08
C ILE A 222 -4.71 -23.40 -1.21
N GLY A 223 -5.52 -24.03 -0.37
CA GLY A 223 -6.97 -23.85 -0.34
C GLY A 223 -7.39 -22.53 0.33
N ILE A 224 -8.53 -21.99 -0.11
CA ILE A 224 -9.13 -20.80 0.52
C ILE A 224 -10.13 -21.26 1.58
N GLU A 225 -9.94 -20.81 2.83
CA GLU A 225 -10.95 -20.89 3.88
C GLU A 225 -12.03 -19.81 3.67
N TRP A 226 -12.99 -20.05 2.80
CA TRP A 226 -13.98 -19.06 2.37
C TRP A 226 -14.73 -18.38 3.52
N GLY A 227 -15.01 -19.09 4.62
CA GLY A 227 -15.74 -18.52 5.76
C GLY A 227 -15.00 -17.35 6.41
N THR A 228 -13.75 -17.58 6.83
CA THR A 228 -12.89 -16.56 7.46
C THR A 228 -12.48 -15.48 6.46
N ALA A 229 -12.21 -15.86 5.20
CA ALA A 229 -11.83 -14.94 4.13
C ALA A 229 -12.92 -13.92 3.81
N LEU A 230 -14.17 -14.33 3.68
CA LEU A 230 -15.30 -13.43 3.42
C LEU A 230 -15.60 -12.51 4.61
N ILE A 231 -15.45 -13.00 5.84
CA ILE A 231 -15.61 -12.17 7.04
C ILE A 231 -14.53 -11.10 7.10
N GLY A 232 -13.26 -11.46 6.89
CA GLY A 232 -12.16 -10.51 6.83
C GLY A 232 -12.32 -9.47 5.71
N MET A 233 -12.71 -9.91 4.52
CA MET A 233 -13.00 -9.05 3.36
C MET A 233 -14.13 -8.05 3.68
N ALA A 234 -15.22 -8.50 4.31
CA ALA A 234 -16.32 -7.61 4.69
C ALA A 234 -15.88 -6.58 5.73
N ALA A 235 -15.08 -6.98 6.72
CA ALA A 235 -14.50 -6.05 7.69
C ALA A 235 -13.58 -5.03 6.99
N ALA A 236 -12.69 -5.47 6.10
CA ALA A 236 -11.81 -4.59 5.34
C ALA A 236 -12.58 -3.60 4.46
N LEU A 237 -13.68 -4.02 3.84
CA LEU A 237 -14.58 -3.16 3.07
C LEU A 237 -15.19 -2.06 3.95
N ILE A 238 -15.80 -2.43 5.06
CA ILE A 238 -16.50 -1.48 5.96
C ILE A 238 -15.52 -0.46 6.53
N PHE A 239 -14.42 -0.93 7.12
CA PHE A 239 -13.43 -0.05 7.72
C PHE A 239 -12.61 0.72 6.66
N GLY A 240 -12.47 0.19 5.45
CA GLY A 240 -11.92 0.89 4.31
C GLY A 240 -12.76 2.09 3.89
N LEU A 241 -14.07 1.95 3.82
CA LEU A 241 -14.99 3.06 3.55
C LEU A 241 -14.92 4.16 4.63
N LEU A 242 -14.80 3.76 5.90
CA LEU A 242 -14.60 4.69 7.01
C LEU A 242 -13.25 5.42 6.91
N ALA A 243 -12.18 4.70 6.60
CA ALA A 243 -10.85 5.26 6.44
C ALA A 243 -10.78 6.27 5.28
N ILE A 244 -11.37 5.96 4.13
CA ILE A 244 -11.46 6.90 2.99
C ILE A 244 -12.15 8.21 3.39
N ARG A 245 -13.25 8.12 4.14
CA ARG A 245 -13.96 9.31 4.65
C ARG A 245 -13.08 10.11 5.62
N LEU A 246 -12.40 9.42 6.54
CA LEU A 246 -11.53 10.03 7.54
C LEU A 246 -10.36 10.76 6.89
N VAL A 247 -9.66 10.14 5.92
CA VAL A 247 -8.53 10.76 5.20
C VAL A 247 -8.99 12.02 4.47
N ASN A 248 -10.12 11.95 3.76
CA ASN A 248 -10.67 13.11 3.06
C ASN A 248 -11.02 14.26 4.03
N TYR A 249 -11.55 13.94 5.20
CA TYR A 249 -11.84 14.93 6.23
C TYR A 249 -10.55 15.57 6.79
N LEU A 250 -9.56 14.75 7.15
CA LEU A 250 -8.31 15.22 7.76
C LEU A 250 -7.47 16.07 6.78
N ILE A 251 -7.46 15.70 5.51
CA ILE A 251 -6.77 16.47 4.46
C ILE A 251 -7.40 17.85 4.25
N LYS A 252 -8.74 17.92 4.22
CA LYS A 252 -9.45 19.18 4.12
C LYS A 252 -9.25 20.09 5.35
N SER A 253 -9.03 19.47 6.52
CA SER A 253 -8.82 20.14 7.80
C SER A 253 -7.35 20.50 8.08
N ASP A 254 -6.43 20.33 7.11
CA ASP A 254 -4.98 20.54 7.27
C ASP A 254 -4.35 19.74 8.43
N LYS A 255 -4.92 18.58 8.76
CA LYS A 255 -4.46 17.70 9.86
C LYS A 255 -3.65 16.50 9.38
N PHE A 256 -3.03 16.60 8.20
CA PHE A 256 -2.28 15.49 7.61
C PHE A 256 -1.05 15.08 8.44
N ARG A 257 -0.48 16.04 9.16
CA ARG A 257 0.67 15.84 10.06
C ARG A 257 0.45 14.77 11.15
N ILE A 258 -0.80 14.47 11.53
CA ILE A 258 -1.09 13.45 12.54
C ILE A 258 -0.58 12.07 12.13
N PHE A 259 -0.65 11.75 10.83
CA PHE A 259 -0.14 10.49 10.29
C PHE A 259 1.39 10.42 10.32
N ALA A 260 2.06 11.55 10.07
CA ALA A 260 3.52 11.64 10.16
C ALA A 260 4.01 11.41 11.59
N ILE A 261 3.33 11.99 12.58
CA ILE A 261 3.65 11.77 14.00
C ILE A 261 3.38 10.31 14.39
N TYR A 262 2.24 9.75 13.97
CA TYR A 262 1.91 8.37 14.24
C TYR A 262 2.97 7.40 13.71
N THR A 263 3.34 7.51 12.43
CA THR A 263 4.35 6.64 11.82
C THR A 263 5.75 6.89 12.38
N LEU A 264 6.07 8.10 12.85
CA LEU A 264 7.31 8.39 13.57
C LEU A 264 7.38 7.60 14.88
N VAL A 265 6.33 7.71 15.69
CA VAL A 265 6.29 7.03 17.00
C VAL A 265 6.31 5.52 16.81
N LEU A 266 5.44 4.99 15.95
CA LEU A 266 5.39 3.55 15.66
C LEU A 266 6.72 3.03 15.14
N GLY A 267 7.29 3.68 14.11
CA GLY A 267 8.57 3.30 13.53
C GLY A 267 9.71 3.32 14.54
N SER A 268 9.75 4.36 15.41
CA SER A 268 10.77 4.44 16.46
C SER A 268 10.65 3.29 17.46
N VAL A 269 9.43 2.96 17.90
CA VAL A 269 9.18 1.85 18.82
C VAL A 269 9.59 0.52 18.17
N VAL A 270 9.19 0.29 16.92
CA VAL A 270 9.50 -0.95 16.19
C VAL A 270 11.00 -1.10 15.97
N VAL A 271 11.72 -0.02 15.61
CA VAL A 271 13.19 -0.04 15.46
C VAL A 271 13.87 -0.39 16.79
N ILE A 272 13.43 0.22 17.90
CA ILE A 272 14.00 -0.06 19.22
C ILE A 272 13.77 -1.53 19.59
N LEU A 273 12.57 -2.05 19.38
CA LEU A 273 12.25 -3.46 19.65
C LEU A 273 13.10 -4.41 18.83
N GLY A 274 13.21 -4.18 17.51
CA GLY A 274 14.03 -5.01 16.61
C GLY A 274 15.53 -4.98 16.96
N ILE A 275 16.06 -3.82 17.37
CA ILE A 275 17.45 -3.72 17.85
C ILE A 275 17.64 -4.49 19.15
N VAL A 276 16.75 -4.33 20.14
CA VAL A 276 16.83 -5.03 21.42
C VAL A 276 16.80 -6.54 21.20
N GLU A 277 15.90 -7.02 20.34
CA GLU A 277 15.80 -8.44 20.02
C GLU A 277 17.08 -8.99 19.39
N LYS A 278 17.66 -8.30 18.41
CA LYS A 278 18.94 -8.69 17.79
C LYS A 278 20.08 -8.76 18.81
N ILE A 279 20.19 -7.77 19.70
CA ILE A 279 21.21 -7.75 20.74
C ILE A 279 21.00 -8.91 21.71
N THR A 280 19.77 -9.16 22.15
CA THR A 280 19.45 -10.25 23.07
C THR A 280 19.74 -11.62 22.45
N CYS A 281 19.39 -11.81 21.19
CA CYS A 281 19.66 -13.05 20.46
C CYS A 281 21.17 -13.28 20.29
N LEU A 282 21.95 -12.23 19.96
CA LEU A 282 23.41 -12.31 19.85
C LEU A 282 24.08 -12.64 21.17
N LEU A 283 23.62 -12.05 22.26
CA LEU A 283 24.17 -12.35 23.63
C LEU A 283 23.89 -13.81 24.02
N TYR A 284 22.65 -14.29 23.76
CA TYR A 284 22.30 -15.67 24.10
C TYR A 284 23.09 -16.72 23.29
N THR A 285 23.35 -16.44 21.99
CA THR A 285 24.18 -17.34 21.15
C THR A 285 25.64 -17.31 21.52
N SER A 286 26.16 -16.19 22.01
CA SER A 286 27.54 -16.06 22.52
C SER A 286 27.74 -16.83 23.84
N ASP A 287 26.81 -16.70 24.78
CA ASP A 287 26.85 -17.43 26.05
C ASP A 287 26.76 -18.95 25.86
N ALA A 288 25.86 -19.40 24.91
CA ALA A 288 25.76 -20.81 24.57
C ALA A 288 27.02 -21.37 23.86
N ALA A 289 27.77 -20.55 23.15
CA ALA A 289 29.03 -20.94 22.51
C ALA A 289 30.17 -21.02 23.56
N ASP A 290 30.18 -20.12 24.52
CA ASP A 290 31.17 -20.14 25.62
C ASP A 290 30.96 -21.33 26.59
N ASP A 291 29.70 -21.72 26.84
CA ASP A 291 29.38 -22.94 27.65
C ASP A 291 29.79 -24.23 26.93
N LEU A 292 29.85 -24.27 25.59
CA LEU A 292 30.30 -25.44 24.83
C LEU A 292 31.83 -25.54 24.74
N ILE A 293 32.58 -24.49 24.99
CA ILE A 293 34.05 -24.46 24.98
C ILE A 293 34.61 -24.72 26.41
N GLY A 294 33.79 -24.61 27.44
CA GLY A 294 34.14 -24.73 28.85
C GLY A 294 34.10 -26.17 29.43
N VAL A 295 33.99 -27.21 28.61
CA VAL A 295 34.02 -28.61 29.07
C VAL A 295 35.27 -29.29 28.53
N ASP A 296 36.40 -29.08 29.22
CA ASP A 296 37.54 -30.00 29.32
C ASP A 296 38.02 -30.11 30.80
#